data_cc58f1d8d1f90ac728bac09a02612255
#
_entry.id   cc58f1d8d1f90ac728bac09a02612255
#
_cell.length_a   1.000
_cell.length_b   1.000
_cell.length_c   1.000
_cell.angle_alpha   90.00
_cell.angle_beta   90.00
_cell.angle_gamma   90.00
#
_symmetry.space_group_name_H-M   'P 1'
#
loop_
_entity.id
_entity.type
_entity.pdbx_description
1 polymer ?
#
loop_
_entity_poly.entity_id
_entity_poly.type
_entity_poly.pdbx_seq_one_letter_code
_entity_poly.pdbx_strand_id
1 'polypeptide(L)'
;PEIKTVSSQGPYIICVDTSGSLREERERLAKSAVLAIARLTEATSRKCYVINFSEDIQTLLIRDLKTDFPMLVDFLQRRFDGGTDVRPAFSEALMMLRTHGWHRSDVVLISDFEMPPPADDLLAEIHRARLRGTSFYALVFGSHPETDYLHECEMYWDMY
;
A
#
# COMPACT_ATOMS: atom_id res chain seq x y z
N PRO A 1 20.26 16.82 -3.19
CA PRO A 1 19.31 15.75 -3.55
C PRO A 1 18.97 14.85 -2.37
N GLU A 2 19.96 14.45 -1.66
CA GLU A 2 19.82 13.59 -0.50
C GLU A 2 19.05 14.25 0.64
N ILE A 3 19.06 15.54 0.69
CA ILE A 3 18.45 16.31 1.78
C ILE A 3 16.95 16.13 1.82
N LYS A 4 16.32 16.09 0.68
CA LYS A 4 14.87 15.99 0.65
C LYS A 4 14.35 14.62 1.11
N THR A 5 15.16 13.60 1.09
CA THR A 5 14.73 12.31 1.61
C THR A 5 14.53 12.36 3.11
N VAL A 6 15.33 13.13 3.82
CA VAL A 6 15.16 13.30 5.26
C VAL A 6 13.89 14.07 5.58
N SER A 7 13.67 15.16 4.85
CA SER A 7 12.51 16.03 5.11
C SER A 7 11.18 15.39 4.70
N SER A 8 11.21 14.40 3.81
CA SER A 8 9.99 13.79 3.28
C SER A 8 9.55 12.54 4.03
N GLN A 9 10.25 12.16 5.10
CA GLN A 9 9.91 10.95 5.83
C GLN A 9 8.63 11.13 6.65
N GLY A 10 7.53 10.72 6.07
CA GLY A 10 6.24 10.65 6.72
C GLY A 10 5.88 9.22 7.05
N PRO A 11 4.61 8.98 7.42
CA PRO A 11 4.13 7.62 7.68
C PRO A 11 4.11 6.76 6.43
N TYR A 12 3.93 5.46 6.61
CA TYR A 12 3.68 4.53 5.52
C TYR A 12 2.19 4.17 5.47
N ILE A 13 1.66 4.07 4.26
CA ILE A 13 0.35 3.48 4.00
C ILE A 13 0.60 2.30 3.07
N ILE A 14 0.25 1.09 3.51
CA ILE A 14 0.48 -0.13 2.74
C ILE A 14 -0.88 -0.68 2.30
N CYS A 15 -1.11 -0.75 1.00
CA CYS A 15 -2.31 -1.37 0.44
C CYS A 15 -1.92 -2.74 -0.09
N VAL A 16 -2.42 -3.79 0.52
CA VAL A 16 -2.08 -5.16 0.14
C VAL A 16 -3.30 -5.90 -0.37
N ASP A 17 -3.16 -6.47 -1.56
CA ASP A 17 -4.18 -7.25 -2.23
C ASP A 17 -4.31 -8.62 -1.56
N THR A 18 -5.50 -8.93 -1.07
CA THR A 18 -5.82 -10.22 -0.47
C THR A 18 -6.85 -10.98 -1.29
N SER A 19 -7.02 -10.61 -2.55
CA SER A 19 -7.98 -11.28 -3.44
C SER A 19 -7.54 -12.69 -3.80
N GLY A 20 -8.49 -13.49 -4.30
CA GLY A 20 -8.21 -14.86 -4.68
C GLY A 20 -7.31 -15.02 -5.90
N SER A 21 -7.02 -13.92 -6.62
CA SER A 21 -6.12 -13.96 -7.76
C SER A 21 -4.66 -14.19 -7.38
N LEU A 22 -4.28 -13.87 -6.13
CA LEU A 22 -2.94 -14.14 -5.65
C LEU A 22 -2.83 -15.62 -5.25
N ARG A 23 -1.91 -16.32 -5.89
CA ARG A 23 -1.61 -17.71 -5.54
C ARG A 23 -0.90 -17.76 -4.19
N GLU A 24 -0.97 -18.90 -3.53
CA GLU A 24 -0.44 -19.11 -2.19
C GLU A 24 1.00 -18.60 -2.01
N GLU A 25 1.88 -18.88 -2.97
CA GLU A 25 3.26 -18.43 -2.92
C GLU A 25 3.37 -16.91 -3.00
N ARG A 26 2.64 -16.29 -3.94
CA ARG A 26 2.62 -14.83 -4.09
C ARG A 26 2.04 -14.17 -2.86
N GLU A 27 1.01 -14.77 -2.28
CA GLU A 27 0.41 -14.29 -1.05
C GLU A 27 1.43 -14.26 0.09
N ARG A 28 2.21 -15.31 0.23
CA ARG A 28 3.27 -15.35 1.24
C ARG A 28 4.32 -14.28 1.02
N LEU A 29 4.72 -14.08 -0.22
CA LEU A 29 5.70 -13.03 -0.57
C LEU A 29 5.15 -11.65 -0.28
N ALA A 30 3.88 -11.41 -0.62
CA ALA A 30 3.23 -10.12 -0.35
C ALA A 30 3.17 -9.84 1.16
N LYS A 31 2.79 -10.82 1.95
CA LYS A 31 2.75 -10.70 3.41
C LYS A 31 4.14 -10.48 3.99
N SER A 32 5.14 -11.18 3.47
CA SER A 32 6.53 -10.97 3.88
C SER A 32 7.01 -9.55 3.59
N ALA A 33 6.60 -9.00 2.46
CA ALA A 33 6.92 -7.62 2.11
C ALA A 33 6.28 -6.64 3.11
N VAL A 34 5.02 -6.86 3.49
CA VAL A 34 4.36 -6.03 4.49
C VAL A 34 5.12 -6.07 5.82
N LEU A 35 5.52 -7.27 6.26
CA LEU A 35 6.26 -7.42 7.50
C LEU A 35 7.61 -6.70 7.43
N ALA A 36 8.31 -6.78 6.31
CA ALA A 36 9.58 -6.10 6.11
C ALA A 36 9.42 -4.57 6.18
N ILE A 37 8.38 -4.04 5.55
CA ILE A 37 8.09 -2.60 5.59
C ILE A 37 7.71 -2.19 7.01
N ALA A 38 6.93 -2.98 7.71
CA ALA A 38 6.57 -2.68 9.09
C ALA A 38 7.80 -2.60 9.99
N ARG A 39 8.77 -3.50 9.81
CA ARG A 39 10.04 -3.44 10.53
C ARG A 39 10.84 -2.18 10.20
N LEU A 40 10.82 -1.78 8.94
CA LEU A 40 11.48 -0.56 8.53
C LEU A 40 10.84 0.67 9.18
N THR A 41 9.51 0.69 9.28
CA THR A 41 8.80 1.79 9.93
C THR A 41 9.16 1.90 11.42
N GLU A 42 9.33 0.76 12.09
CA GLU A 42 9.76 0.75 13.48
C GLU A 42 11.16 1.33 13.63
N ALA A 43 12.10 0.87 12.78
CA ALA A 43 13.48 1.33 12.85
C ALA A 43 13.60 2.84 12.61
N THR A 44 12.69 3.43 11.88
CA THR A 44 12.69 4.87 11.55
C THR A 44 11.67 5.67 12.37
N SER A 45 10.99 5.04 13.33
CA SER A 45 9.96 5.66 14.17
C SER A 45 8.81 6.27 13.37
N ARG A 46 8.46 5.63 12.26
CA ARG A 46 7.36 6.05 11.39
C ARG A 46 6.11 5.24 11.71
N LYS A 47 4.95 5.87 11.57
CA LYS A 47 3.67 5.17 11.71
C LYS A 47 3.38 4.38 10.44
N CYS A 48 2.58 3.34 10.57
CA CYS A 48 2.21 2.49 9.45
C CYS A 48 0.72 2.18 9.47
N TYR A 49 0.04 2.40 8.36
CA TYR A 49 -1.36 2.09 8.19
C TYR A 49 -1.49 1.03 7.11
N VAL A 50 -2.03 -0.13 7.47
CA VAL A 50 -2.15 -1.25 6.53
C VAL A 50 -3.61 -1.39 6.11
N ILE A 51 -3.82 -1.46 4.80
CA ILE A 51 -5.14 -1.65 4.19
C ILE A 51 -5.11 -2.95 3.40
N ASN A 52 -5.84 -3.96 3.88
CA ASN A 52 -6.07 -5.18 3.09
C ASN A 52 -7.27 -4.94 2.19
N PHE A 53 -7.17 -5.33 0.93
CA PHE A 53 -8.30 -5.16 0.02
C PHE A 53 -8.52 -6.37 -0.88
N SER A 54 -9.78 -6.57 -1.23
CA SER A 54 -10.23 -7.43 -2.33
C SER A 54 -11.41 -6.68 -2.97
N GLU A 55 -12.64 -7.08 -2.75
CA GLU A 55 -13.82 -6.26 -3.06
C GLU A 55 -14.10 -5.27 -1.92
N ASP A 56 -13.76 -5.65 -0.69
CA ASP A 56 -13.86 -4.84 0.50
C ASP A 56 -12.49 -4.56 1.09
N ILE A 57 -12.45 -3.76 2.15
CA ILE A 57 -11.20 -3.42 2.84
C ILE A 57 -11.29 -3.75 4.32
N GLN A 58 -10.12 -4.02 4.90
CA GLN A 58 -9.89 -3.98 6.35
C GLN A 58 -8.62 -3.19 6.61
N THR A 59 -8.57 -2.51 7.74
CA THR A 59 -7.47 -1.61 8.06
C THR A 59 -6.88 -1.89 9.43
N LEU A 60 -5.61 -1.56 9.58
CA LEU A 60 -4.91 -1.67 10.85
C LEU A 60 -3.90 -0.53 10.97
N LEU A 61 -3.99 0.26 12.03
CA LEU A 61 -2.99 1.28 12.36
C LEU A 61 -1.96 0.68 13.30
N ILE A 62 -0.70 0.73 12.90
CA ILE A 62 0.44 0.29 13.72
C ILE A 62 1.13 1.53 14.26
N ARG A 63 1.13 1.68 15.58
CA ARG A 63 1.80 2.78 16.28
C ARG A 63 3.13 2.35 16.86
N ASP A 64 3.20 1.12 17.34
CA ASP A 64 4.39 0.52 17.92
C ASP A 64 4.42 -0.94 17.50
N LEU A 65 5.37 -1.30 16.65
CA LEU A 65 5.43 -2.64 16.08
C LEU A 65 5.66 -3.71 17.16
N LYS A 66 6.43 -3.39 18.20
CA LYS A 66 6.70 -4.36 19.26
C LYS A 66 5.42 -4.81 19.95
N THR A 67 4.54 -3.85 20.23
CA THR A 67 3.25 -4.13 20.87
C THR A 67 2.25 -4.68 19.87
N ASP A 68 2.24 -4.15 18.64
CA ASP A 68 1.20 -4.41 17.66
C ASP A 68 1.53 -5.58 16.73
N PHE A 69 2.71 -6.18 16.84
CA PHE A 69 3.14 -7.25 15.95
C PHE A 69 2.17 -8.44 15.91
N PRO A 70 1.68 -8.95 17.05
CA PRO A 70 0.71 -10.05 17.01
C PRO A 70 -0.57 -9.68 16.26
N MET A 71 -1.04 -8.43 16.42
CA MET A 71 -2.20 -7.95 15.69
C MET A 71 -1.93 -7.89 14.19
N LEU A 72 -0.74 -7.47 13.79
CA LEU A 72 -0.37 -7.43 12.38
C LEU A 72 -0.34 -8.84 11.77
N VAL A 73 0.26 -9.81 12.47
CA VAL A 73 0.31 -11.18 11.99
C VAL A 73 -1.09 -11.74 11.80
N ASP A 74 -1.96 -11.55 12.80
CA ASP A 74 -3.35 -11.99 12.71
C ASP A 74 -4.08 -11.31 11.55
N PHE A 75 -3.87 -10.01 11.39
CA PHE A 75 -4.47 -9.22 10.32
C PHE A 75 -4.07 -9.73 8.93
N LEU A 76 -2.81 -10.08 8.74
CA LEU A 76 -2.30 -10.58 7.47
C LEU A 76 -2.76 -12.01 7.14
N GLN A 77 -3.23 -12.75 8.13
CA GLN A 77 -3.77 -14.09 7.90
C GLN A 77 -5.21 -14.08 7.39
N ARG A 78 -5.89 -12.94 7.47
CA ARG A 78 -7.26 -12.82 6.99
C ARG A 78 -7.27 -12.77 5.47
N ARG A 79 -8.20 -13.51 4.89
CA ARG A 79 -8.40 -13.54 3.43
C ARG A 79 -9.82 -13.16 3.10
N PHE A 80 -9.95 -12.51 1.97
CA PHE A 80 -11.24 -12.25 1.38
C PHE A 80 -11.32 -13.01 0.07
N ASP A 81 -12.26 -13.94 -0.03
CA ASP A 81 -12.54 -14.59 -1.30
C ASP A 81 -13.36 -13.62 -2.14
N GLY A 82 -12.97 -13.45 -3.40
CA GLY A 82 -13.69 -12.58 -4.30
C GLY A 82 -12.76 -11.93 -5.31
N GLY A 83 -13.30 -10.99 -6.04
CA GLY A 83 -12.56 -10.25 -7.05
C GLY A 83 -11.64 -9.19 -6.44
N THR A 84 -11.01 -8.44 -7.32
CA THR A 84 -10.12 -7.35 -6.94
C THR A 84 -10.77 -6.02 -7.32
N ASP A 85 -11.06 -5.20 -6.32
CA ASP A 85 -11.49 -3.82 -6.52
C ASP A 85 -10.61 -2.92 -5.66
N VAL A 86 -9.74 -2.17 -6.31
CA VAL A 86 -8.81 -1.29 -5.63
C VAL A 86 -9.46 0.03 -5.17
N ARG A 87 -10.63 0.36 -5.68
CA ARG A 87 -11.26 1.66 -5.41
C ARG A 87 -11.49 1.94 -3.92
N PRO A 88 -12.05 1.01 -3.12
CA PRO A 88 -12.19 1.26 -1.69
C PRO A 88 -10.86 1.47 -0.99
N ALA A 89 -9.83 0.73 -1.39
CA ALA A 89 -8.49 0.89 -0.81
C ALA A 89 -7.90 2.26 -1.12
N PHE A 90 -8.01 2.72 -2.36
CA PHE A 90 -7.55 4.06 -2.72
C PHE A 90 -8.35 5.14 -2.02
N SER A 91 -9.67 4.98 -1.90
CA SER A 91 -10.51 5.94 -1.18
C SER A 91 -10.07 6.06 0.28
N GLU A 92 -9.78 4.94 0.92
CA GLU A 92 -9.29 4.92 2.30
C GLU A 92 -7.91 5.57 2.41
N ALA A 93 -6.99 5.21 1.51
CA ALA A 93 -5.64 5.78 1.51
C ALA A 93 -5.69 7.29 1.28
N LEU A 94 -6.46 7.75 0.32
CA LEU A 94 -6.59 9.18 0.02
C LEU A 94 -7.22 9.95 1.19
N MET A 95 -8.16 9.33 1.90
CA MET A 95 -8.73 9.92 3.11
C MET A 95 -7.66 10.07 4.19
N MET A 96 -6.84 9.04 4.39
CA MET A 96 -5.72 9.11 5.35
C MET A 96 -4.73 10.20 4.97
N LEU A 97 -4.43 10.37 3.70
CA LEU A 97 -3.50 11.39 3.22
C LEU A 97 -3.99 12.81 3.53
N ARG A 98 -5.28 13.00 3.69
CA ARG A 98 -5.86 14.30 4.08
C ARG A 98 -5.89 14.51 5.58
N THR A 99 -5.56 13.48 6.35
CA THR A 99 -5.49 13.56 7.81
C THR A 99 -4.20 14.26 8.23
N HIS A 100 -4.27 15.07 9.28
CA HIS A 100 -3.11 15.81 9.76
C HIS A 100 -1.94 14.86 10.06
N GLY A 101 -0.78 15.18 9.51
CA GLY A 101 0.43 14.40 9.69
C GLY A 101 0.63 13.27 8.69
N TRP A 102 -0.33 13.05 7.76
CA TRP A 102 -0.27 11.92 6.82
C TRP A 102 -0.04 12.32 5.36
N HIS A 103 -0.07 13.61 5.02
CA HIS A 103 0.04 14.04 3.61
C HIS A 103 1.39 13.72 2.96
N ARG A 104 2.44 13.53 3.75
CA ARG A 104 3.78 13.17 3.25
C ARG A 104 4.07 11.68 3.39
N SER A 105 3.04 10.86 3.37
CA SER A 105 3.18 9.41 3.46
C SER A 105 3.86 8.84 2.22
N ASP A 106 4.50 7.68 2.44
CA ASP A 106 4.88 6.79 1.36
C ASP A 106 3.79 5.73 1.25
N VAL A 107 3.12 5.68 0.10
CA VAL A 107 2.07 4.69 -0.16
C VAL A 107 2.67 3.55 -0.95
N VAL A 108 2.56 2.34 -0.42
CA VAL A 108 3.09 1.13 -1.08
C VAL A 108 1.91 0.25 -1.48
N LEU A 109 1.79 -0.01 -2.77
CA LEU A 109 0.74 -0.86 -3.33
C LEU A 109 1.33 -2.24 -3.61
N ILE A 110 0.72 -3.28 -3.05
CA ILE A 110 1.19 -4.66 -3.20
C ILE A 110 0.06 -5.46 -3.83
N SER A 111 0.22 -5.85 -5.10
CA SER A 111 -0.84 -6.52 -5.87
C SER A 111 -0.26 -7.16 -7.11
N ASP A 112 -1.03 -8.04 -7.76
CA ASP A 112 -0.73 -8.46 -9.12
C ASP A 112 -1.13 -7.40 -10.15
N PHE A 113 -1.92 -6.41 -9.75
CA PHE A 113 -2.43 -5.33 -10.60
C PHE A 113 -3.23 -5.85 -11.82
N GLU A 114 -3.72 -7.08 -11.73
CA GLU A 114 -4.57 -7.66 -12.79
C GLU A 114 -6.03 -7.27 -12.49
N MET A 115 -6.35 -6.02 -12.76
CA MET A 115 -7.63 -5.41 -12.44
C MET A 115 -7.97 -4.34 -13.49
N PRO A 116 -9.22 -3.86 -13.54
CA PRO A 116 -9.59 -2.83 -14.51
C PRO A 116 -8.74 -1.57 -14.37
N PRO A 117 -8.55 -0.82 -15.47
CA PRO A 117 -7.80 0.43 -15.41
C PRO A 117 -8.48 1.44 -14.47
N PRO A 118 -7.68 2.34 -13.87
CA PRO A 118 -8.23 3.34 -12.96
C PRO A 118 -9.08 4.37 -13.71
N ALA A 119 -10.11 4.87 -13.02
CA ALA A 119 -10.91 5.97 -13.54
C ALA A 119 -10.09 7.27 -13.55
N ASP A 120 -10.44 8.19 -14.44
CA ASP A 120 -9.73 9.46 -14.58
C ASP A 120 -9.75 10.30 -13.30
N ASP A 121 -10.86 10.28 -12.57
CA ASP A 121 -10.98 11.02 -11.32
C ASP A 121 -10.04 10.46 -10.25
N LEU A 122 -9.87 9.14 -10.20
CA LEU A 122 -8.91 8.51 -9.28
C LEU A 122 -7.48 8.92 -9.62
N LEU A 123 -7.11 8.85 -10.89
CA LEU A 123 -5.78 9.29 -11.33
C LEU A 123 -5.52 10.75 -10.99
N ALA A 124 -6.53 11.60 -11.16
CA ALA A 124 -6.41 13.03 -10.81
C ALA A 124 -6.16 13.21 -9.31
N GLU A 125 -6.84 12.44 -8.46
CA GLU A 125 -6.64 12.51 -7.02
C GLU A 125 -5.27 12.01 -6.60
N ILE A 126 -4.78 10.94 -7.20
CA ILE A 126 -3.43 10.44 -6.96
C ILE A 126 -2.41 11.52 -7.34
N HIS A 127 -2.59 12.13 -8.48
CA HIS A 127 -1.70 13.19 -8.94
C HIS A 127 -1.68 14.38 -7.98
N ARG A 128 -2.85 14.80 -7.50
CA ARG A 128 -2.93 15.89 -6.51
C ARG A 128 -2.23 15.52 -5.20
N ALA A 129 -2.35 14.27 -4.75
CA ALA A 129 -1.64 13.81 -3.56
C ALA A 129 -0.12 13.88 -3.74
N ARG A 130 0.37 13.49 -4.92
CA ARG A 130 1.78 13.59 -5.25
C ARG A 130 2.28 15.03 -5.20
N LEU A 131 1.49 15.96 -5.70
CA LEU A 131 1.82 17.38 -5.65
C LEU A 131 1.90 17.92 -4.21
N ARG A 132 1.20 17.26 -3.27
CA ARG A 132 1.24 17.66 -1.86
C ARG A 132 2.35 16.95 -1.07
N GLY A 133 3.13 16.10 -1.71
CA GLY A 133 4.29 15.45 -1.09
C GLY A 133 4.14 13.96 -0.83
N THR A 134 3.04 13.34 -1.25
CA THR A 134 2.86 11.89 -1.16
C THR A 134 3.67 11.20 -2.26
N SER A 135 4.33 10.09 -1.91
CA SER A 135 5.02 9.25 -2.88
C SER A 135 4.32 7.90 -2.97
N PHE A 136 4.17 7.38 -4.19
CA PHE A 136 3.54 6.09 -4.45
C PHE A 136 4.58 5.11 -4.99
N TYR A 137 4.53 3.88 -4.46
CA TYR A 137 5.40 2.79 -4.86
C TYR A 137 4.56 1.54 -5.08
N ALA A 138 5.03 0.62 -5.90
CA ALA A 138 4.32 -0.62 -6.14
C ALA A 138 5.25 -1.83 -6.11
N LEU A 139 4.77 -2.92 -5.51
CA LEU A 139 5.37 -4.24 -5.62
C LEU A 139 4.41 -5.09 -6.45
N VAL A 140 4.85 -5.49 -7.63
CA VAL A 140 4.00 -6.13 -8.64
C VAL A 140 4.24 -7.63 -8.63
N PHE A 141 3.21 -8.40 -8.30
CA PHE A 141 3.27 -9.86 -8.24
C PHE A 141 2.57 -10.55 -9.41
N GLY A 142 2.23 -9.82 -10.45
CA GLY A 142 1.54 -10.32 -11.61
C GLY A 142 2.37 -10.24 -12.89
N SER A 143 2.03 -11.05 -13.88
CA SER A 143 2.69 -11.06 -15.18
C SER A 143 2.03 -10.13 -16.20
N HIS A 144 0.79 -9.72 -15.93
CA HIS A 144 0.02 -8.86 -16.84
C HIS A 144 -0.64 -7.72 -16.06
N PRO A 145 0.16 -6.83 -15.42
CA PRO A 145 -0.41 -5.77 -14.59
C PRO A 145 -1.02 -4.66 -15.44
N GLU A 146 -2.05 -4.02 -14.90
CA GLU A 146 -2.57 -2.79 -15.47
C GLU A 146 -1.58 -1.65 -15.21
N THR A 147 -0.93 -1.17 -16.26
CA THR A 147 0.21 -0.25 -16.14
C THR A 147 -0.17 1.17 -15.77
N ASP A 148 -1.43 1.58 -15.94
CA ASP A 148 -1.84 2.94 -15.63
C ASP A 148 -1.65 3.28 -14.15
N TYR A 149 -1.80 2.29 -13.26
CA TYR A 149 -1.48 2.50 -11.84
C TYR A 149 0.01 2.72 -11.63
N LEU A 150 0.83 2.00 -12.38
CA LEU A 150 2.29 2.03 -12.21
C LEU A 150 2.90 3.34 -12.70
N HIS A 151 2.26 3.97 -13.68
CA HIS A 151 2.72 5.26 -14.22
C HIS A 151 2.65 6.37 -13.16
N GLU A 152 1.80 6.23 -12.16
CA GLU A 152 1.69 7.20 -11.07
C GLU A 152 2.66 6.94 -9.93
N CYS A 153 3.40 5.82 -9.98
CA CYS A 153 4.37 5.49 -8.94
C CYS A 153 5.73 6.12 -9.21
N GLU A 154 6.41 6.54 -8.14
CA GLU A 154 7.81 6.98 -8.21
C GLU A 154 8.69 5.84 -8.71
N MET A 155 8.40 4.64 -8.23
CA MET A 155 9.11 3.43 -8.54
C MET A 155 8.22 2.22 -8.35
N TYR A 156 8.46 1.17 -9.13
CA TYR A 156 7.82 -0.11 -8.88
C TYR A 156 8.82 -1.25 -9.14
N TRP A 157 8.56 -2.39 -8.52
CA TRP A 157 9.41 -3.57 -8.64
C TRP A 157 8.56 -4.78 -9.03
N ASP A 158 9.04 -5.51 -10.03
CA ASP A 158 8.49 -6.83 -10.35
C ASP A 158 9.04 -7.83 -9.36
N MET A 159 8.13 -8.48 -8.63
CA MET A 159 8.47 -9.46 -7.59
C MET A 159 8.31 -10.90 -8.11
N TYR A 160 8.61 -11.13 -9.35
CA TYR A 160 8.10 -12.28 -10.08
C TYR A 160 9.21 -13.10 -10.70
#